data_d56cca96ad230b876a8b469054f4cd22
#
_entry.id   d56cca96ad230b876a8b469054f4cd22
#
_cell.length_a   1.000
_cell.length_b   1.000
_cell.length_c   1.000
_cell.angle_alpha   90.00
_cell.angle_beta   90.00
_cell.angle_gamma   90.00
#
_symmetry.space_group_name_H-M   'P 1'
#
loop_
_entity.id
_entity.type
_entity.pdbx_description
1 polymer ?
#
loop_
_entity_poly.entity_id
_entity_poly.type
_entity_poly.pdbx_seq_one_letter_code
_entity_poly.pdbx_strand_id
1 'polypeptide(L)'
;MFAQWKKLLVKLFNKPSDERGITDEELMTIVEEAEQEGGIDADESTLIRSAIGFMDLETSDIYTPRVDIESIPLDATKEEIAKMFLDTGFSRLPVYEEDIDHIIGIINQKDFHNFIYHTDRPLKDLIRPVLFITPTMKIGVLLKKLQDSKTHIAIILDEFGGTEGLVTIEDIIEELVGDIWDEHDRVIKEIEKISDREYLMSGSANIDKVFELLDIEKAVDVNTLSGWIMEELGQIPKEGDSFVSDGVKVVVLKMDDHRVDKVKVYKC
;
A
#
# COMPACT_ATOMS: atom_id res chain seq x y z
N MET A 1 -14.28 -11.25 -25.71
CA MET A 1 -13.70 -11.59 -24.40
C MET A 1 -13.44 -13.10 -24.25
N PHE A 2 -14.42 -14.00 -24.17
CA PHE A 2 -14.22 -15.46 -23.99
C PHE A 2 -13.34 -16.18 -25.04
N ALA A 3 -13.28 -15.68 -26.28
CA ALA A 3 -12.54 -16.35 -27.37
C ALA A 3 -11.01 -16.10 -27.31
N GLN A 4 -10.56 -15.02 -26.70
CA GLN A 4 -9.14 -14.69 -26.55
C GLN A 4 -8.50 -15.46 -25.39
N TRP A 5 -9.21 -15.58 -24.26
CA TRP A 5 -8.80 -16.44 -23.14
C TRP A 5 -8.61 -17.91 -23.57
N LYS A 6 -9.44 -18.38 -24.49
CA LYS A 6 -9.30 -19.72 -25.06
C LYS A 6 -8.01 -19.92 -25.86
N LYS A 7 -7.52 -18.88 -26.56
CA LYS A 7 -6.25 -18.93 -27.30
C LYS A 7 -5.05 -18.90 -26.35
N LEU A 8 -5.10 -18.13 -25.26
CA LEU A 8 -4.05 -18.08 -24.22
C LEU A 8 -3.94 -19.43 -23.52
N LEU A 9 -5.07 -20.02 -23.10
CA LEU A 9 -5.12 -21.33 -22.50
C LEU A 9 -4.62 -22.44 -23.46
N VAL A 10 -4.92 -22.35 -24.76
CA VAL A 10 -4.42 -23.33 -25.76
C VAL A 10 -2.90 -23.23 -25.96
N LYS A 11 -2.29 -22.01 -25.91
CA LYS A 11 -0.82 -21.84 -25.92
C LYS A 11 -0.18 -22.45 -24.66
N LEU A 12 -0.79 -22.27 -23.48
CA LEU A 12 -0.34 -22.86 -22.19
C LEU A 12 -0.40 -24.39 -22.19
N PHE A 13 -1.40 -25.00 -22.82
CA PHE A 13 -1.59 -26.46 -22.82
C PHE A 13 -0.95 -27.20 -24.00
N ASN A 14 -0.46 -26.50 -25.05
CA ASN A 14 0.15 -27.12 -26.24
C ASN A 14 1.68 -27.14 -26.25
N LYS A 15 2.38 -26.79 -25.15
CA LYS A 15 3.82 -27.10 -25.02
C LYS A 15 3.96 -28.59 -24.76
N PRO A 16 4.93 -29.29 -25.44
CA PRO A 16 5.21 -30.70 -25.17
C PRO A 16 5.62 -30.83 -23.70
N SER A 17 5.06 -31.83 -23.04
CA SER A 17 5.26 -32.17 -21.63
C SER A 17 6.73 -32.55 -21.36
N ASP A 18 7.57 -31.57 -21.12
CA ASP A 18 8.74 -31.71 -20.28
C ASP A 18 8.27 -31.55 -18.83
N GLU A 19 8.69 -32.40 -17.91
CA GLU A 19 8.23 -32.48 -16.52
C GLU A 19 8.59 -31.25 -15.64
N ARG A 20 8.98 -30.13 -16.24
CA ARG A 20 9.22 -28.84 -15.58
C ARG A 20 7.96 -28.00 -15.64
N GLY A 21 7.41 -27.68 -14.47
CA GLY A 21 6.34 -26.69 -14.37
C GLY A 21 6.77 -25.35 -15.01
N ILE A 22 5.82 -24.59 -15.52
CA ILE A 22 6.06 -23.24 -16.03
C ILE A 22 6.54 -22.38 -14.85
N THR A 23 7.67 -21.69 -15.01
CA THR A 23 8.21 -20.77 -14.00
C THR A 23 7.50 -19.43 -14.02
N ASP A 24 7.60 -18.66 -12.94
CA ASP A 24 7.02 -17.31 -12.88
C ASP A 24 7.62 -16.38 -13.93
N GLU A 25 8.90 -16.51 -14.24
CA GLU A 25 9.56 -15.79 -15.34
C GLU A 25 8.95 -16.13 -16.71
N GLU A 26 8.64 -17.42 -16.95
CA GLU A 26 7.97 -17.83 -18.18
C GLU A 26 6.54 -17.30 -18.25
N LEU A 27 5.82 -17.26 -17.11
CA LEU A 27 4.48 -16.66 -17.03
C LEU A 27 4.53 -15.17 -17.30
N MET A 28 5.46 -14.43 -16.71
CA MET A 28 5.68 -13.01 -16.94
C MET A 28 5.94 -12.72 -18.42
N THR A 29 6.78 -13.51 -19.08
CA THR A 29 7.06 -13.36 -20.51
C THR A 29 5.81 -13.57 -21.37
N ILE A 30 4.97 -14.54 -21.03
CA ILE A 30 3.71 -14.80 -21.75
C ILE A 30 2.73 -13.62 -21.59
N VAL A 31 2.68 -13.02 -20.39
CA VAL A 31 1.84 -11.84 -20.13
C VAL A 31 2.33 -10.64 -20.96
N GLU A 32 3.64 -10.40 -21.03
CA GLU A 32 4.23 -9.34 -21.86
C GLU A 32 3.93 -9.52 -23.35
N GLU A 33 4.10 -10.73 -23.88
CA GLU A 33 3.75 -11.03 -25.27
C GLU A 33 2.25 -10.78 -25.54
N ALA A 34 1.38 -11.19 -24.61
CA ALA A 34 -0.07 -11.01 -24.76
C ALA A 34 -0.48 -9.55 -24.75
N GLU A 35 0.17 -8.70 -23.94
CA GLU A 35 -0.03 -7.26 -23.92
C GLU A 35 0.44 -6.60 -25.23
N GLN A 36 1.66 -6.93 -25.70
CA GLN A 36 2.21 -6.42 -26.95
C GLN A 36 1.39 -6.82 -28.18
N GLU A 37 0.81 -8.01 -28.19
CA GLU A 37 -0.07 -8.50 -29.27
C GLU A 37 -1.50 -7.90 -29.17
N GLY A 38 -1.81 -7.09 -28.15
CA GLY A 38 -3.14 -6.52 -27.90
C GLY A 38 -4.18 -7.56 -27.46
N GLY A 39 -3.73 -8.66 -26.88
CA GLY A 39 -4.57 -9.72 -26.34
C GLY A 39 -5.17 -9.41 -24.98
N ILE A 40 -4.47 -8.62 -24.20
CA ILE A 40 -4.88 -8.06 -22.90
C ILE A 40 -4.52 -6.57 -22.89
N ASP A 41 -5.20 -5.77 -22.08
CA ASP A 41 -4.84 -4.37 -21.88
C ASP A 41 -3.78 -4.21 -20.76
N ALA A 42 -3.28 -2.98 -20.56
CA ALA A 42 -2.23 -2.71 -19.58
C ALA A 42 -2.71 -2.97 -18.13
N ASP A 43 -3.97 -2.67 -17.81
CA ASP A 43 -4.53 -2.90 -16.48
C ASP A 43 -4.69 -4.40 -16.21
N GLU A 44 -5.17 -5.16 -17.20
CA GLU A 44 -5.24 -6.64 -17.13
C GLU A 44 -3.84 -7.25 -16.96
N SER A 45 -2.84 -6.75 -17.70
CA SER A 45 -1.44 -7.18 -17.61
C SER A 45 -0.90 -6.96 -16.20
N THR A 46 -1.11 -5.76 -15.64
CA THR A 46 -0.68 -5.39 -14.29
C THR A 46 -1.28 -6.32 -13.23
N LEU A 47 -2.60 -6.55 -13.26
CA LEU A 47 -3.27 -7.48 -12.33
C LEU A 47 -2.71 -8.90 -12.40
N ILE A 48 -2.43 -9.40 -13.61
CA ILE A 48 -1.88 -10.75 -13.77
C ILE A 48 -0.46 -10.83 -13.22
N ARG A 49 0.37 -9.80 -13.46
CA ARG A 49 1.74 -9.73 -12.90
C ARG A 49 1.73 -9.67 -11.39
N SER A 50 0.89 -8.81 -10.79
CA SER A 50 0.70 -8.76 -9.34
C SER A 50 0.28 -10.10 -8.78
N ALA A 51 -0.66 -10.81 -9.44
CA ALA A 51 -1.11 -12.13 -8.99
C ALA A 51 -0.01 -13.21 -9.07
N ILE A 52 0.93 -13.13 -10.03
CA ILE A 52 2.07 -14.04 -10.12
C ILE A 52 3.01 -13.78 -8.94
N GLY A 53 3.41 -12.53 -8.68
CA GLY A 53 4.33 -12.17 -7.60
C GLY A 53 3.73 -12.33 -6.19
N PHE A 54 2.40 -12.24 -6.07
CA PHE A 54 1.67 -12.30 -4.80
C PHE A 54 1.99 -13.52 -3.93
N MET A 55 2.20 -14.68 -4.57
CA MET A 55 2.44 -15.93 -3.83
C MET A 55 3.82 -15.97 -3.18
N ASP A 56 4.74 -15.12 -3.63
CA ASP A 56 6.12 -15.06 -3.12
C ASP A 56 6.30 -14.04 -2.00
N LEU A 57 5.36 -13.11 -1.83
CA LEU A 57 5.41 -12.11 -0.78
C LEU A 57 5.22 -12.73 0.61
N GLU A 58 5.93 -12.15 1.57
CA GLU A 58 5.82 -12.46 2.99
C GLU A 58 5.11 -11.33 3.73
N THR A 59 4.61 -11.61 4.91
CA THR A 59 3.93 -10.61 5.74
C THR A 59 4.86 -9.44 6.07
N SER A 60 6.17 -9.69 6.19
CA SER A 60 7.21 -8.67 6.39
C SER A 60 7.32 -7.65 5.25
N ASP A 61 6.78 -7.93 4.08
CA ASP A 61 6.88 -7.05 2.93
C ASP A 61 5.78 -5.97 2.91
N ILE A 62 4.67 -6.20 3.64
CA ILE A 62 3.44 -5.40 3.52
C ILE A 62 2.87 -4.86 4.85
N TYR A 63 3.49 -5.17 5.99
CA TYR A 63 2.90 -4.87 7.30
C TYR A 63 3.08 -3.40 7.73
N THR A 64 2.16 -2.92 8.56
CA THR A 64 2.31 -1.67 9.30
C THR A 64 3.25 -1.90 10.49
N PRO A 65 4.40 -1.21 10.58
CA PRO A 65 5.35 -1.36 11.67
C PRO A 65 4.76 -0.97 13.03
N ARG A 66 5.28 -1.56 14.10
CA ARG A 66 4.87 -1.31 15.49
C ARG A 66 4.73 0.17 15.84
N VAL A 67 5.66 1.01 15.36
CA VAL A 67 5.71 2.45 15.67
C VAL A 67 4.54 3.23 15.07
N ASP A 68 3.90 2.68 14.06
CA ASP A 68 2.78 3.27 13.34
C ASP A 68 1.43 2.64 13.74
N ILE A 69 1.43 1.71 14.70
CA ILE A 69 0.20 1.08 15.18
C ILE A 69 -0.55 2.02 16.11
N GLU A 70 -1.71 2.45 15.68
CA GLU A 70 -2.69 3.11 16.55
C GLU A 70 -3.47 2.07 17.35
N SER A 71 -3.34 2.10 18.67
CA SER A 71 -3.92 1.13 19.59
C SER A 71 -4.40 1.79 20.88
N ILE A 72 -5.23 1.10 21.64
CA ILE A 72 -5.82 1.62 22.89
C ILE A 72 -5.51 0.70 24.06
N PRO A 73 -5.24 1.25 25.27
CA PRO A 73 -5.14 0.45 26.47
C PRO A 73 -6.50 -0.08 26.91
N LEU A 74 -6.51 -1.21 27.60
CA LEU A 74 -7.74 -1.86 28.09
C LEU A 74 -8.56 -0.97 29.04
N ASP A 75 -7.90 -0.08 29.77
CA ASP A 75 -8.51 0.87 30.73
C ASP A 75 -8.87 2.23 30.13
N ALA A 76 -8.75 2.38 28.79
CA ALA A 76 -9.13 3.60 28.09
C ALA A 76 -10.60 3.96 28.36
N THR A 77 -10.85 5.25 28.53
CA THR A 77 -12.21 5.78 28.67
C THR A 77 -12.98 5.73 27.36
N LYS A 78 -14.30 5.76 27.41
CA LYS A 78 -15.14 5.78 26.21
C LYS A 78 -14.85 7.02 25.33
N GLU A 79 -14.51 8.13 25.96
CA GLU A 79 -14.19 9.40 25.30
C GLU A 79 -12.86 9.30 24.55
N GLU A 80 -11.84 8.68 25.13
CA GLU A 80 -10.55 8.45 24.48
C GLU A 80 -10.68 7.51 23.27
N ILE A 81 -11.44 6.42 23.42
CA ILE A 81 -11.70 5.47 22.34
C ILE A 81 -12.47 6.14 21.21
N ALA A 82 -13.52 6.93 21.54
CA ALA A 82 -14.30 7.65 20.54
C ALA A 82 -13.43 8.66 19.78
N LYS A 83 -12.55 9.35 20.49
CA LYS A 83 -11.61 10.28 19.90
C LYS A 83 -10.64 9.58 18.96
N MET A 84 -10.06 8.45 19.37
CA MET A 84 -9.13 7.67 18.55
C MET A 84 -9.80 7.24 17.23
N PHE A 85 -11.01 6.69 17.27
CA PHE A 85 -11.74 6.35 16.06
C PHE A 85 -12.05 7.56 15.16
N LEU A 86 -12.32 8.72 15.76
CA LEU A 86 -12.60 9.95 15.00
C LEU A 86 -11.33 10.49 14.33
N ASP A 87 -10.22 10.50 15.05
CA ASP A 87 -8.95 11.07 14.59
C ASP A 87 -8.30 10.20 13.51
N THR A 88 -8.38 8.86 13.66
CA THR A 88 -7.76 7.91 12.73
C THR A 88 -8.65 7.52 11.56
N GLY A 89 -9.98 7.53 11.73
CA GLY A 89 -10.92 7.00 10.74
C GLY A 89 -10.93 5.46 10.64
N PHE A 90 -10.17 4.76 11.46
CA PHE A 90 -10.02 3.31 11.36
C PHE A 90 -11.30 2.56 11.76
N SER A 91 -11.56 1.46 11.09
CA SER A 91 -12.70 0.58 11.42
C SER A 91 -12.42 -0.33 12.61
N ARG A 92 -11.15 -0.55 12.95
CA ARG A 92 -10.70 -1.47 14.01
C ARG A 92 -9.48 -0.90 14.70
N LEU A 93 -9.42 -1.07 16.05
CA LEU A 93 -8.26 -0.69 16.85
C LEU A 93 -7.82 -1.89 17.68
N PRO A 94 -6.52 -2.23 17.71
CA PRO A 94 -5.95 -3.15 18.66
C PRO A 94 -6.13 -2.65 20.10
N VAL A 95 -6.38 -3.60 21.02
CA VAL A 95 -6.47 -3.33 22.45
C VAL A 95 -5.34 -4.06 23.14
N TYR A 96 -4.58 -3.36 23.98
CA TYR A 96 -3.47 -3.92 24.70
C TYR A 96 -3.66 -3.83 26.21
N GLU A 97 -3.01 -4.72 26.97
CA GLU A 97 -2.88 -4.71 28.42
C GLU A 97 -1.41 -4.43 28.77
N GLU A 98 -1.13 -3.54 29.72
CA GLU A 98 0.21 -3.05 30.08
C GLU A 98 0.91 -2.23 28.98
N ASP A 99 1.27 -2.86 27.85
CA ASP A 99 1.96 -2.21 26.72
C ASP A 99 1.56 -2.85 25.37
N ILE A 100 2.05 -2.29 24.28
CA ILE A 100 1.72 -2.73 22.91
C ILE A 100 2.21 -4.16 22.58
N ASP A 101 3.14 -4.72 23.37
CA ASP A 101 3.58 -6.10 23.20
C ASP A 101 2.54 -7.12 23.72
N HIS A 102 1.56 -6.63 24.48
CA HIS A 102 0.49 -7.44 25.05
C HIS A 102 -0.87 -7.12 24.45
N ILE A 103 -1.00 -7.26 23.13
CA ILE A 103 -2.28 -7.09 22.46
C ILE A 103 -3.21 -8.26 22.82
N ILE A 104 -4.38 -7.94 23.40
CA ILE A 104 -5.38 -8.92 23.86
C ILE A 104 -6.52 -9.11 22.86
N GLY A 105 -6.61 -8.30 21.84
CA GLY A 105 -7.63 -8.38 20.79
C GLY A 105 -7.86 -7.05 20.10
N ILE A 106 -9.00 -6.93 19.44
CA ILE A 106 -9.41 -5.73 18.70
C ILE A 106 -10.80 -5.29 19.10
N ILE A 107 -11.11 -4.01 18.93
CA ILE A 107 -12.48 -3.49 18.94
C ILE A 107 -12.86 -2.96 17.58
N ASN A 108 -14.12 -3.16 17.18
CA ASN A 108 -14.67 -2.59 15.96
C ASN A 108 -15.36 -1.26 16.28
N GLN A 109 -15.18 -0.25 15.43
CA GLN A 109 -15.85 1.04 15.54
C GLN A 109 -17.38 0.89 15.62
N LYS A 110 -17.97 0.03 14.78
CA LYS A 110 -19.41 -0.22 14.77
C LYS A 110 -19.93 -0.82 16.09
N ASP A 111 -19.19 -1.79 16.66
CA ASP A 111 -19.57 -2.41 17.92
C ASP A 111 -19.44 -1.40 19.07
N PHE A 112 -18.36 -0.61 19.06
CA PHE A 112 -18.14 0.46 20.02
C PHE A 112 -19.22 1.54 19.97
N HIS A 113 -19.63 1.98 18.77
CA HIS A 113 -20.70 2.95 18.60
C HIS A 113 -22.02 2.44 19.19
N ASN A 114 -22.40 1.20 18.88
CA ASN A 114 -23.60 0.57 19.45
C ASN A 114 -23.54 0.47 20.98
N PHE A 115 -22.35 0.20 21.53
CA PHE A 115 -22.13 0.14 22.97
C PHE A 115 -22.35 1.48 23.67
N ILE A 116 -21.83 2.60 23.13
CA ILE A 116 -22.00 3.93 23.72
C ILE A 116 -23.48 4.33 23.77
N TYR A 117 -24.23 4.06 22.71
CA TYR A 117 -25.61 4.53 22.59
C TYR A 117 -26.63 3.59 23.25
N HIS A 118 -26.32 2.32 23.42
CA HIS A 118 -27.35 1.32 23.75
C HIS A 118 -27.09 0.52 25.02
N THR A 119 -25.89 0.51 25.60
CA THR A 119 -25.60 -0.32 26.77
C THR A 119 -24.47 0.24 27.66
N ASP A 120 -24.48 -0.15 28.96
CA ASP A 120 -23.38 0.11 29.91
C ASP A 120 -22.46 -1.11 30.06
N ARG A 121 -22.27 -1.86 28.99
CA ARG A 121 -21.34 -3.02 29.02
C ARG A 121 -19.90 -2.57 29.24
N PRO A 122 -19.08 -3.35 29.94
CA PRO A 122 -17.66 -3.07 30.05
C PRO A 122 -16.96 -3.24 28.70
N LEU A 123 -15.92 -2.46 28.45
CA LEU A 123 -15.13 -2.52 27.21
C LEU A 123 -14.67 -3.94 26.86
N LYS A 124 -14.31 -4.71 27.88
CA LYS A 124 -13.86 -6.10 27.76
C LYS A 124 -14.84 -7.00 26.98
N ASP A 125 -16.14 -6.72 27.06
CA ASP A 125 -17.16 -7.50 26.35
C ASP A 125 -17.20 -7.21 24.84
N LEU A 126 -16.55 -6.12 24.38
CA LEU A 126 -16.46 -5.73 22.99
C LEU A 126 -15.20 -6.24 22.31
N ILE A 127 -14.21 -6.67 23.07
CA ILE A 127 -12.94 -7.15 22.53
C ILE A 127 -13.19 -8.45 21.78
N ARG A 128 -12.77 -8.45 20.52
CA ARG A 128 -12.80 -9.61 19.65
C ARG A 128 -11.40 -10.23 19.58
N PRO A 129 -11.30 -11.54 19.47
CA PRO A 129 -9.99 -12.18 19.27
C PRO A 129 -9.35 -11.70 17.97
N VAL A 130 -8.03 -11.60 17.96
CA VAL A 130 -7.20 -11.28 16.82
C VAL A 130 -6.32 -12.47 16.46
N LEU A 131 -5.90 -12.55 15.21
CA LEU A 131 -4.98 -13.58 14.75
C LEU A 131 -3.54 -13.12 15.02
N PHE A 132 -2.71 -14.00 15.60
CA PHE A 132 -1.27 -13.78 15.77
C PHE A 132 -0.50 -14.62 14.76
N ILE A 133 0.49 -14.02 14.11
CA ILE A 133 1.27 -14.60 13.02
C ILE A 133 2.74 -14.24 13.12
N THR A 134 3.58 -14.85 12.29
CA THR A 134 5.01 -14.54 12.18
C THR A 134 5.28 -13.70 10.92
N PRO A 135 6.36 -12.88 10.89
CA PRO A 135 6.70 -12.03 9.75
C PRO A 135 7.00 -12.81 8.46
N THR A 136 7.48 -14.05 8.58
CA THR A 136 7.83 -14.92 7.43
C THR A 136 6.64 -15.68 6.83
N MET A 137 5.41 -15.42 7.31
CA MET A 137 4.22 -16.08 6.75
C MET A 137 3.94 -15.53 5.35
N LYS A 138 3.73 -16.42 4.37
CA LYS A 138 3.32 -16.02 3.02
C LYS A 138 1.94 -15.38 3.03
N ILE A 139 1.77 -14.23 2.33
CA ILE A 139 0.53 -13.46 2.35
C ILE A 139 -0.68 -14.24 1.81
N GLY A 140 -0.49 -15.11 0.82
CA GLY A 140 -1.55 -15.99 0.33
C GLY A 140 -2.06 -16.99 1.39
N VAL A 141 -1.19 -17.47 2.28
CA VAL A 141 -1.57 -18.31 3.44
C VAL A 141 -2.28 -17.48 4.48
N LEU A 142 -1.79 -16.25 4.75
CA LEU A 142 -2.40 -15.33 5.68
C LEU A 142 -3.82 -14.95 5.24
N LEU A 143 -4.00 -14.59 3.99
CA LEU A 143 -5.32 -14.24 3.42
C LEU A 143 -6.35 -15.35 3.71
N LYS A 144 -5.97 -16.60 3.45
CA LYS A 144 -6.84 -17.74 3.72
C LYS A 144 -7.15 -17.87 5.21
N LYS A 145 -6.18 -17.69 6.10
CA LYS A 145 -6.39 -17.74 7.56
C LYS A 145 -7.33 -16.63 8.04
N LEU A 146 -7.19 -15.41 7.52
CA LEU A 146 -8.07 -14.28 7.84
C LEU A 146 -9.51 -14.56 7.38
N GLN A 147 -9.69 -15.11 6.17
CA GLN A 147 -10.99 -15.52 5.65
C GLN A 147 -11.64 -16.62 6.50
N ASP A 148 -10.90 -17.68 6.84
CA ASP A 148 -11.39 -18.82 7.63
C ASP A 148 -11.77 -18.39 9.06
N SER A 149 -10.99 -17.50 9.68
CA SER A 149 -11.25 -16.95 11.02
C SER A 149 -12.26 -15.78 11.01
N LYS A 150 -12.67 -15.30 9.83
CA LYS A 150 -13.56 -14.13 9.65
C LYS A 150 -13.03 -12.89 10.37
N THR A 151 -11.72 -12.74 10.41
CA THR A 151 -11.02 -11.56 10.91
C THR A 151 -10.41 -10.79 9.74
N HIS A 152 -10.21 -9.48 9.91
CA HIS A 152 -9.67 -8.61 8.86
C HIS A 152 -8.28 -8.09 9.19
N ILE A 153 -7.77 -8.45 10.37
CA ILE A 153 -6.52 -7.93 10.91
C ILE A 153 -5.78 -9.06 11.61
N ALA A 154 -4.47 -9.08 11.48
CA ALA A 154 -3.58 -9.95 12.21
C ALA A 154 -2.45 -9.13 12.86
N ILE A 155 -1.98 -9.57 14.01
CA ILE A 155 -0.82 -9.02 14.74
C ILE A 155 0.38 -9.89 14.43
N ILE A 156 1.49 -9.26 14.07
CA ILE A 156 2.76 -9.92 13.80
C ILE A 156 3.58 -9.92 15.08
N LEU A 157 4.04 -11.10 15.45
CA LEU A 157 4.90 -11.27 16.63
C LEU A 157 6.33 -11.57 16.19
N ASP A 158 7.28 -10.94 16.89
CA ASP A 158 8.70 -11.26 16.80
C ASP A 158 9.05 -12.60 17.48
N GLU A 159 10.32 -13.01 17.41
CA GLU A 159 10.82 -14.25 18.04
C GLU A 159 10.79 -14.24 19.56
N PHE A 160 10.58 -13.08 20.18
CA PHE A 160 10.48 -12.91 21.64
C PHE A 160 9.02 -12.82 22.10
N GLY A 161 8.07 -12.81 21.18
CA GLY A 161 6.64 -12.69 21.43
C GLY A 161 6.16 -11.25 21.58
N GLY A 162 7.00 -10.26 21.28
CA GLY A 162 6.62 -8.86 21.19
C GLY A 162 5.90 -8.54 19.90
N THR A 163 5.17 -7.43 19.88
CA THR A 163 4.47 -6.96 18.66
C THR A 163 5.48 -6.31 17.71
N GLU A 164 5.66 -6.89 16.54
CA GLU A 164 6.48 -6.35 15.45
C GLU A 164 5.67 -5.40 14.56
N GLY A 165 4.41 -5.75 14.31
CA GLY A 165 3.53 -4.97 13.45
C GLY A 165 2.12 -5.52 13.38
N LEU A 166 1.34 -5.00 12.45
CA LEU A 166 0.04 -5.55 12.08
C LEU A 166 -0.14 -5.56 10.55
N VAL A 167 -1.05 -6.38 10.08
CA VAL A 167 -1.45 -6.44 8.68
C VAL A 167 -2.96 -6.64 8.57
N THR A 168 -3.57 -6.03 7.57
CA THR A 168 -4.99 -6.11 7.30
C THR A 168 -5.29 -6.87 6.01
N ILE A 169 -6.55 -7.23 5.77
CA ILE A 169 -6.98 -7.79 4.47
C ILE A 169 -6.82 -6.74 3.38
N GLU A 170 -7.05 -5.50 3.73
CA GLU A 170 -6.94 -4.34 2.86
C GLU A 170 -5.51 -4.25 2.28
N ASP A 171 -4.46 -4.34 3.11
CA ASP A 171 -3.05 -4.35 2.68
C ASP A 171 -2.73 -5.52 1.73
N ILE A 172 -3.28 -6.71 2.05
CA ILE A 172 -3.08 -7.89 1.19
C ILE A 172 -3.76 -7.74 -0.18
N ILE A 173 -4.94 -7.13 -0.22
CA ILE A 173 -5.66 -6.92 -1.48
C ILE A 173 -4.99 -5.83 -2.31
N GLU A 174 -4.41 -4.82 -1.69
CA GLU A 174 -3.66 -3.76 -2.34
C GLU A 174 -2.50 -4.33 -3.19
N GLU A 175 -1.80 -5.34 -2.71
CA GLU A 175 -0.75 -6.03 -3.48
C GLU A 175 -1.27 -6.73 -4.76
N LEU A 176 -2.54 -7.09 -4.80
CA LEU A 176 -3.16 -7.72 -5.97
C LEU A 176 -3.71 -6.71 -6.98
N VAL A 177 -4.35 -5.65 -6.49
CA VAL A 177 -5.12 -4.72 -7.34
C VAL A 177 -4.47 -3.34 -7.48
N GLY A 178 -3.37 -3.08 -6.75
CA GLY A 178 -2.81 -1.74 -6.59
C GLY A 178 -3.66 -0.87 -5.67
N ASP A 179 -3.30 0.40 -5.53
CA ASP A 179 -4.02 1.36 -4.68
C ASP A 179 -5.53 1.32 -4.95
N ILE A 180 -6.31 0.87 -3.96
CA ILE A 180 -7.76 0.93 -4.00
C ILE A 180 -8.18 2.30 -3.49
N TRP A 181 -8.54 3.18 -4.41
CA TRP A 181 -9.06 4.51 -4.06
C TRP A 181 -10.44 4.39 -3.40
N ASP A 182 -10.58 4.85 -2.15
CA ASP A 182 -11.87 5.01 -1.50
C ASP A 182 -12.64 6.20 -2.13
N GLU A 183 -13.97 6.12 -2.18
CA GLU A 183 -14.85 7.21 -2.64
C GLU A 183 -14.64 8.52 -1.85
N HIS A 184 -14.03 8.45 -0.67
CA HIS A 184 -13.69 9.58 0.22
C HIS A 184 -12.23 10.01 0.13
N ASP A 185 -11.38 9.25 -0.53
CA ASP A 185 -10.00 9.65 -0.76
C ASP A 185 -9.99 10.86 -1.68
N ARG A 186 -9.47 11.95 -1.16
CA ARG A 186 -9.16 13.07 -2.02
C ARG A 186 -8.13 12.54 -3.01
N VAL A 187 -8.53 12.40 -4.28
CA VAL A 187 -7.62 12.13 -5.38
C VAL A 187 -6.51 13.18 -5.30
N ILE A 188 -5.46 12.88 -4.56
CA ILE A 188 -4.22 13.64 -4.65
C ILE A 188 -3.67 13.19 -5.99
N LYS A 189 -4.03 13.92 -7.04
CA LYS A 189 -3.41 13.71 -8.35
C LYS A 189 -1.93 13.91 -8.13
N GLU A 190 -1.17 12.81 -8.16
CA GLU A 190 0.30 12.88 -8.04
C GLU A 190 0.88 13.90 -9.00
N ILE A 191 0.22 14.07 -10.15
CA ILE A 191 0.56 15.07 -11.17
C ILE A 191 -0.72 15.79 -11.59
N GLU A 192 -0.83 17.07 -11.28
CA GLU A 192 -1.90 17.95 -11.70
C GLU A 192 -1.38 18.97 -12.73
N LYS A 193 -1.90 18.91 -13.95
CA LYS A 193 -1.58 19.89 -14.98
C LYS A 193 -2.36 21.19 -14.74
N ILE A 194 -1.64 22.26 -14.35
CA ILE A 194 -2.23 23.61 -14.15
C ILE A 194 -2.36 24.32 -15.48
N SER A 195 -1.35 24.22 -16.34
CA SER A 195 -1.33 24.78 -17.70
C SER A 195 -0.44 23.93 -18.62
N ASP A 196 -0.29 24.31 -19.89
CA ASP A 196 0.57 23.57 -20.84
C ASP A 196 2.04 23.50 -20.43
N ARG A 197 2.48 24.38 -19.54
CA ARG A 197 3.86 24.44 -19.08
C ARG A 197 4.02 24.39 -17.56
N GLU A 198 2.95 24.14 -16.83
CA GLU A 198 2.92 24.27 -15.38
C GLU A 198 2.21 23.09 -14.74
N TYR A 199 2.89 22.41 -13.84
CA TYR A 199 2.40 21.21 -13.16
C TYR A 199 2.57 21.35 -11.66
N LEU A 200 1.60 20.86 -10.91
CA LEU A 200 1.69 20.62 -9.48
C LEU A 200 1.86 19.12 -9.27
N MET A 201 2.91 18.71 -8.58
CA MET A 201 3.26 17.30 -8.43
C MET A 201 3.50 16.94 -6.98
N SER A 202 3.14 15.70 -6.59
CA SER A 202 3.54 15.12 -5.32
C SER A 202 5.02 14.74 -5.36
N GLY A 203 5.71 14.89 -4.22
CA GLY A 203 7.09 14.39 -4.08
C GLY A 203 7.19 12.86 -4.16
N SER A 204 6.09 12.14 -3.89
CA SER A 204 5.99 10.68 -4.03
C SER A 204 5.80 10.21 -5.46
N ALA A 205 5.52 11.11 -6.42
CA ALA A 205 5.29 10.75 -7.82
C ALA A 205 6.47 9.95 -8.38
N ASN A 206 6.15 8.89 -9.13
CA ASN A 206 7.14 8.04 -9.76
C ASN A 206 7.97 8.85 -10.76
N ILE A 207 9.30 8.77 -10.66
CA ILE A 207 10.23 9.61 -11.41
C ILE A 207 10.18 9.32 -12.91
N ASP A 208 10.00 8.08 -13.33
CA ASP A 208 9.95 7.70 -14.73
C ASP A 208 8.72 8.31 -15.42
N LYS A 209 7.55 8.27 -14.77
CA LYS A 209 6.32 8.93 -15.24
C LYS A 209 6.47 10.45 -15.32
N VAL A 210 7.18 11.05 -14.36
CA VAL A 210 7.47 12.48 -14.34
C VAL A 210 8.39 12.85 -15.50
N PHE A 211 9.43 12.08 -15.73
CA PHE A 211 10.40 12.31 -16.82
C PHE A 211 9.76 12.13 -18.19
N GLU A 212 8.96 11.09 -18.37
CA GLU A 212 8.18 10.88 -19.59
C GLU A 212 7.25 12.09 -19.90
N LEU A 213 6.50 12.55 -18.89
CA LEU A 213 5.60 13.71 -19.04
C LEU A 213 6.34 15.01 -19.36
N LEU A 214 7.56 15.17 -18.81
CA LEU A 214 8.38 16.38 -18.98
C LEU A 214 9.31 16.31 -20.18
N ASP A 215 9.37 15.20 -20.91
CA ASP A 215 10.29 14.90 -22.02
C ASP A 215 11.77 14.95 -21.56
N ILE A 216 12.09 14.42 -20.38
CA ILE A 216 13.44 14.38 -19.81
C ILE A 216 14.07 13.01 -20.10
N GLU A 217 15.16 12.99 -20.84
CA GLU A 217 15.95 11.78 -21.11
C GLU A 217 17.15 11.72 -20.14
N LYS A 218 16.94 11.27 -18.91
CA LYS A 218 17.98 11.15 -17.87
C LYS A 218 17.78 9.86 -17.07
N ALA A 219 18.85 9.10 -16.86
CA ALA A 219 18.86 7.98 -15.94
C ALA A 219 19.23 8.48 -14.53
N VAL A 220 18.46 8.09 -13.52
CA VAL A 220 18.68 8.41 -12.10
C VAL A 220 18.50 7.14 -11.28
N ASP A 221 19.20 7.05 -10.14
CA ASP A 221 19.14 5.89 -9.24
C ASP A 221 18.07 6.07 -8.13
N VAL A 222 17.02 6.82 -8.41
CA VAL A 222 15.93 7.12 -7.45
C VAL A 222 14.57 6.84 -8.09
N ASN A 223 13.60 6.42 -7.30
CA ASN A 223 12.28 6.02 -7.77
C ASN A 223 11.22 7.14 -7.68
N THR A 224 11.50 8.24 -6.95
CA THR A 224 10.54 9.29 -6.66
C THR A 224 11.04 10.68 -7.03
N LEU A 225 10.11 11.58 -7.33
CA LEU A 225 10.40 13.00 -7.59
C LEU A 225 11.12 13.65 -6.40
N SER A 226 10.74 13.34 -5.15
CA SER A 226 11.42 13.81 -3.95
C SER A 226 12.89 13.38 -3.92
N GLY A 227 13.19 12.12 -4.26
CA GLY A 227 14.55 11.60 -4.34
C GLY A 227 15.40 12.36 -5.37
N TRP A 228 14.86 12.56 -6.58
CA TRP A 228 15.54 13.33 -7.62
C TRP A 228 15.83 14.79 -7.20
N ILE A 229 14.87 15.45 -6.55
CA ILE A 229 15.06 16.83 -6.07
C ILE A 229 16.17 16.91 -5.04
N MET A 230 16.26 15.95 -4.11
CA MET A 230 17.32 15.90 -3.12
C MET A 230 18.69 15.64 -3.77
N GLU A 231 18.74 14.78 -4.79
CA GLU A 231 19.96 14.50 -5.55
C GLU A 231 20.46 15.76 -6.29
N GLU A 232 19.57 16.45 -7.03
CA GLU A 232 19.91 17.68 -7.75
C GLU A 232 20.35 18.82 -6.84
N LEU A 233 19.76 18.95 -5.65
CA LEU A 233 20.14 19.98 -4.68
C LEU A 233 21.33 19.59 -3.79
N GLY A 234 21.67 18.28 -3.73
CA GLY A 234 22.75 17.74 -2.89
C GLY A 234 22.54 17.92 -1.39
N GLN A 235 21.32 18.23 -0.97
CA GLN A 235 20.92 18.45 0.43
C GLN A 235 19.42 18.26 0.60
N ILE A 236 18.95 18.11 1.85
CA ILE A 236 17.52 18.16 2.19
C ILE A 236 17.00 19.57 1.88
N PRO A 237 16.03 19.72 0.95
CA PRO A 237 15.53 21.03 0.57
C PRO A 237 14.67 21.67 1.66
N LYS A 238 14.39 22.96 1.47
CA LYS A 238 13.42 23.73 2.26
C LYS A 238 12.31 24.25 1.36
N GLU A 239 11.18 24.58 1.96
CA GLU A 239 10.08 25.24 1.26
C GLU A 239 10.57 26.53 0.60
N GLY A 240 10.30 26.69 -0.70
CA GLY A 240 10.77 27.81 -1.53
C GLY A 240 12.10 27.55 -2.26
N ASP A 241 12.82 26.48 -1.96
CA ASP A 241 14.01 26.11 -2.72
C ASP A 241 13.63 25.78 -4.18
N SER A 242 14.52 26.09 -5.09
CA SER A 242 14.27 25.84 -6.51
C SER A 242 15.57 25.61 -7.28
N PHE A 243 15.48 24.82 -8.34
CA PHE A 243 16.57 24.61 -9.28
C PHE A 243 16.03 24.54 -10.72
N VAL A 244 16.95 24.57 -11.67
CA VAL A 244 16.65 24.36 -13.09
C VAL A 244 17.57 23.25 -13.58
N SER A 245 16.95 22.18 -14.12
CA SER A 245 17.66 21.05 -14.71
C SER A 245 16.86 20.55 -15.91
N ASP A 246 17.56 20.09 -16.95
CA ASP A 246 16.97 19.41 -18.11
C ASP A 246 15.76 20.11 -18.76
N GLY A 247 15.79 21.46 -18.82
CA GLY A 247 14.73 22.28 -19.42
C GLY A 247 13.48 22.47 -18.55
N VAL A 248 13.55 22.11 -17.27
CA VAL A 248 12.47 22.34 -16.30
C VAL A 248 12.98 23.15 -15.10
N LYS A 249 12.11 24.00 -14.56
CA LYS A 249 12.31 24.65 -13.27
C LYS A 249 11.42 23.98 -12.24
N VAL A 250 12.03 23.50 -11.16
CA VAL A 250 11.32 22.89 -10.02
C VAL A 250 11.36 23.84 -8.82
N VAL A 251 10.22 24.00 -8.15
CA VAL A 251 10.08 24.82 -6.93
C VAL A 251 9.42 23.97 -5.85
N VAL A 252 10.08 23.81 -4.71
CA VAL A 252 9.54 23.09 -3.55
C VAL A 252 8.49 23.96 -2.88
N LEU A 253 7.25 23.47 -2.81
CA LEU A 253 6.14 24.19 -2.19
C LEU A 253 5.91 23.77 -0.75
N LYS A 254 6.09 22.48 -0.46
CA LYS A 254 5.82 21.93 0.87
C LYS A 254 6.75 20.76 1.18
N MET A 255 7.20 20.71 2.44
CA MET A 255 7.98 19.62 2.99
C MET A 255 7.14 18.83 4.00
N ASP A 256 7.41 17.53 4.11
CA ASP A 256 6.92 16.64 5.14
C ASP A 256 8.16 16.06 5.84
N ASP A 257 8.50 16.58 7.02
CA ASP A 257 9.75 16.34 7.72
C ASP A 257 10.98 16.48 6.82
N HIS A 258 11.57 15.36 6.40
CA HIS A 258 12.80 15.31 5.61
C HIS A 258 12.57 14.99 4.13
N ARG A 259 11.32 14.84 3.69
CA ARG A 259 10.97 14.57 2.29
C ARG A 259 10.18 15.72 1.68
N VAL A 260 10.27 15.85 0.38
CA VAL A 260 9.44 16.80 -0.37
C VAL A 260 8.02 16.23 -0.48
N ASP A 261 7.03 16.98 -0.01
CA ASP A 261 5.61 16.63 -0.12
C ASP A 261 5.02 17.14 -1.46
N LYS A 262 5.27 18.43 -1.78
CA LYS A 262 4.65 19.06 -2.92
C LYS A 262 5.58 20.00 -3.67
N VAL A 263 5.56 19.91 -4.99
CA VAL A 263 6.39 20.76 -5.87
C VAL A 263 5.59 21.35 -6.99
N LYS A 264 6.09 22.47 -7.51
CA LYS A 264 5.63 23.09 -8.74
C LYS A 264 6.72 22.99 -9.79
N VAL A 265 6.36 22.45 -10.96
CA VAL A 265 7.28 22.24 -12.08
C VAL A 265 6.85 23.08 -13.26
N TYR A 266 7.82 23.77 -13.89
CA TYR A 266 7.63 24.61 -15.06
C TYR A 266 8.49 24.07 -16.20
N LYS A 267 7.89 23.78 -17.35
CA LYS A 267 8.61 23.55 -18.61
C LYS A 267 9.15 24.88 -19.13
N CYS A 268 10.47 24.99 -19.31
CA CYS A 268 11.16 26.19 -19.78
C CYS A 268 10.99 26.41 -21.29
#